data_11ab89159700f75b10cd73b8a447c1e1
#
_entry.id   11ab89159700f75b10cd73b8a447c1e1
#
_cell.length_a   1.000
_cell.length_b   1.000
_cell.length_c   1.000
_cell.angle_alpha   90.00
_cell.angle_beta   90.00
_cell.angle_gamma   90.00
#
_symmetry.space_group_name_H-M   'P 1'
#
loop_
_entity.id
_entity.type
_entity.pdbx_description
1 polymer ?
#
loop_
_entity_poly.entity_id
_entity_poly.type
_entity_poly.pdbx_seq_one_letter_code
_entity_poly.pdbx_strand_id
1 'polypeptide(L)'
;MKVTLNWLKQYVDFNWSPEELTERLTMLGLEVEGVQKISAAFDGIVVAQVVTREKHPNADKLSLCRVNDGTGERQIVCGAQNFKAGDKVPLILPGASLPPKPGEKEPFTIKVGKIRGVESHGMLCSPQELGLPDQIDGLLILREDAKVGQPFAEYLGRSGSDVVYDLEVTPNRPDLNSVIGIAREVAAVTGNALKIPNVDLVGLRCSAAPSSKDAQQRVPTSKLVSVRIEDAELCPRYTARVIKGVKIGPSPAWLRDMLEKVGIRSISNVVDVTNYVMLET
;
A
#
# COMPACT_ATOMS: atom_id res chain seq x y z
N MET A 1 10.12 -9.61 -14.47
CA MET A 1 8.79 -9.39 -13.82
C MET A 1 8.99 -8.95 -12.39
N LYS A 2 8.39 -7.78 -12.00
CA LYS A 2 8.52 -7.34 -10.61
C LYS A 2 7.30 -7.71 -9.80
N VAL A 3 7.52 -8.26 -8.61
CA VAL A 3 6.47 -8.64 -7.66
C VAL A 3 6.90 -8.29 -6.24
N THR A 4 5.95 -7.97 -5.36
CA THR A 4 6.28 -7.69 -3.96
C THR A 4 5.89 -8.85 -3.05
N LEU A 5 6.63 -9.02 -1.94
CA LEU A 5 6.35 -10.02 -0.91
C LEU A 5 4.92 -9.88 -0.37
N ASN A 6 4.50 -8.64 -0.07
CA ASN A 6 3.18 -8.38 0.47
C ASN A 6 2.07 -8.63 -0.56
N TRP A 7 2.34 -8.44 -1.85
CA TRP A 7 1.38 -8.79 -2.90
C TRP A 7 1.19 -10.28 -3.03
N LEU A 8 2.27 -11.07 -3.02
CA LEU A 8 2.21 -12.54 -3.04
C LEU A 8 1.43 -13.10 -1.84
N LYS A 9 1.64 -12.53 -0.64
CA LYS A 9 0.94 -12.93 0.59
C LYS A 9 -0.58 -12.70 0.57
N GLN A 10 -1.10 -11.92 -0.37
CA GLN A 10 -2.55 -11.79 -0.57
C GLN A 10 -3.16 -13.05 -1.18
N TYR A 11 -2.36 -13.80 -1.96
CA TYR A 11 -2.83 -14.97 -2.70
C TYR A 11 -2.45 -16.31 -2.07
N VAL A 12 -1.41 -16.34 -1.25
CA VAL A 12 -0.95 -17.57 -0.61
C VAL A 12 -0.32 -17.27 0.75
N ASP A 13 -0.69 -18.08 1.76
CA ASP A 13 -0.09 -17.96 3.07
C ASP A 13 1.26 -18.68 3.13
N PHE A 14 2.29 -17.97 3.55
CA PHE A 14 3.62 -18.53 3.84
C PHE A 14 4.39 -17.63 4.80
N ASN A 15 5.31 -18.26 5.56
CA ASN A 15 6.09 -17.58 6.59
C ASN A 15 7.59 -17.52 6.26
N TRP A 16 7.94 -17.67 4.99
CA TRP A 16 9.33 -17.58 4.56
C TRP A 16 9.89 -16.17 4.74
N SER A 17 11.16 -16.11 5.13
CA SER A 17 11.91 -14.85 5.09
C SER A 17 12.09 -14.38 3.63
N PRO A 18 12.44 -13.11 3.40
CA PRO A 18 12.76 -12.64 2.05
C PRO A 18 13.87 -13.45 1.38
N GLU A 19 14.86 -13.87 2.13
CA GLU A 19 15.99 -14.67 1.66
C GLU A 19 15.54 -16.08 1.28
N GLU A 20 14.73 -16.73 2.12
CA GLU A 20 14.15 -18.04 1.82
C GLU A 20 13.25 -18.00 0.58
N LEU A 21 12.44 -16.94 0.42
CA LEU A 21 11.61 -16.80 -0.78
C LEU A 21 12.47 -16.68 -2.04
N THR A 22 13.57 -15.91 -2.00
CA THR A 22 14.52 -15.79 -3.10
C THR A 22 15.07 -17.17 -3.51
N GLU A 23 15.53 -17.96 -2.54
CA GLU A 23 16.07 -19.30 -2.79
C GLU A 23 14.99 -20.24 -3.40
N ARG A 24 13.78 -20.23 -2.83
CA ARG A 24 12.65 -21.05 -3.29
C ARG A 24 12.23 -20.70 -4.71
N LEU A 25 12.11 -19.41 -5.05
CA LEU A 25 11.77 -18.97 -6.40
C LEU A 25 12.82 -19.43 -7.41
N THR A 26 14.09 -19.29 -7.07
CA THR A 26 15.20 -19.76 -7.93
C THR A 26 15.14 -21.26 -8.12
N MET A 27 14.88 -22.05 -7.09
CA MET A 27 14.72 -23.52 -7.18
C MET A 27 13.50 -23.93 -8.02
N LEU A 28 12.49 -23.08 -8.14
CA LEU A 28 11.33 -23.26 -9.03
C LEU A 28 11.60 -22.86 -10.49
N GLY A 29 12.81 -22.40 -10.80
CA GLY A 29 13.19 -21.95 -12.13
C GLY A 29 12.82 -20.49 -12.44
N LEU A 30 12.54 -19.71 -11.40
CA LEU A 30 12.35 -18.26 -11.47
C LEU A 30 13.63 -17.59 -10.98
N GLU A 31 14.51 -17.19 -11.87
CA GLU A 31 15.75 -16.51 -11.50
C GLU A 31 15.43 -15.14 -10.89
N VAL A 32 15.98 -14.91 -9.69
CA VAL A 32 15.82 -13.63 -8.99
C VAL A 32 17.01 -12.75 -9.34
N GLU A 33 16.82 -11.82 -10.29
CA GLU A 33 17.85 -10.89 -10.73
C GLU A 33 18.15 -9.80 -9.70
N GLY A 34 17.15 -9.44 -8.88
CA GLY A 34 17.31 -8.40 -7.88
C GLY A 34 16.30 -8.48 -6.74
N VAL A 35 16.75 -8.06 -5.56
CA VAL A 35 15.90 -7.94 -4.36
C VAL A 35 16.07 -6.53 -3.81
N GLN A 36 14.99 -5.78 -3.76
CA GLN A 36 14.97 -4.43 -3.20
C GLN A 36 14.11 -4.41 -1.94
N LYS A 37 14.74 -4.16 -0.79
CA LYS A 37 14.01 -3.94 0.47
C LYS A 37 13.51 -2.50 0.48
N ILE A 38 12.20 -2.33 0.51
CA ILE A 38 11.53 -1.04 0.69
C ILE A 38 11.27 -0.88 2.18
N SER A 39 12.03 -0.01 2.83
CA SER A 39 11.72 0.40 4.20
C SER A 39 10.38 1.13 4.19
N ALA A 40 9.52 0.86 5.18
CA ALA A 40 8.32 1.66 5.33
C ALA A 40 8.73 3.12 5.45
N ALA A 41 8.29 3.94 4.51
CA ALA A 41 8.21 5.36 4.81
C ALA A 41 7.37 5.45 6.09
N PHE A 42 7.91 6.06 7.16
CA PHE A 42 7.24 6.17 8.47
C PHE A 42 7.35 4.93 9.39
N ASP A 43 8.36 4.09 9.22
CA ASP A 43 8.63 3.01 10.19
C ASP A 43 8.90 3.60 11.59
N GLY A 44 8.22 3.03 12.60
CA GLY A 44 8.26 3.57 13.95
C GLY A 44 7.49 4.88 14.17
N ILE A 45 6.62 5.27 13.21
CA ILE A 45 5.67 6.36 13.38
C ILE A 45 4.26 5.76 13.54
N VAL A 46 3.59 6.15 14.63
CA VAL A 46 2.24 5.65 14.97
C VAL A 46 1.25 6.80 15.13
N VAL A 47 -0.02 6.48 14.99
CA VAL A 47 -1.09 7.40 15.38
C VAL A 47 -1.18 7.45 16.90
N ALA A 48 -1.00 8.61 17.50
CA ALA A 48 -1.13 8.82 18.94
C ALA A 48 -2.24 9.84 19.23
N GLN A 49 -2.84 9.73 20.41
CA GLN A 49 -3.82 10.70 20.90
C GLN A 49 -3.21 11.54 22.02
N VAL A 50 -3.35 12.83 21.94
CA VAL A 50 -2.96 13.76 23.01
C VAL A 50 -3.94 13.62 24.17
N VAL A 51 -3.46 13.15 25.31
CA VAL A 51 -4.27 12.99 26.54
C VAL A 51 -4.30 14.30 27.33
N THR A 52 -3.12 14.86 27.60
CA THR A 52 -3.00 16.16 28.27
C THR A 52 -1.99 17.04 27.57
N ARG A 53 -2.20 18.35 27.69
CA ARG A 53 -1.28 19.39 27.23
C ARG A 53 -1.14 20.45 28.31
N GLU A 54 0.06 20.59 28.83
CA GLU A 54 0.39 21.55 29.89
C GLU A 54 1.53 22.47 29.42
N LYS A 55 1.66 23.62 30.07
CA LYS A 55 2.80 24.51 29.80
C LYS A 55 4.10 23.90 30.33
N HIS A 56 5.18 23.96 29.54
CA HIS A 56 6.48 23.47 29.98
C HIS A 56 7.02 24.29 31.15
N PRO A 57 7.54 23.67 32.24
CA PRO A 57 7.93 24.38 33.42
C PRO A 57 9.09 25.37 33.20
N ASN A 58 9.97 25.09 32.23
CA ASN A 58 11.20 25.86 32.01
C ASN A 58 11.23 26.53 30.62
N ALA A 59 10.11 26.62 29.89
CA ALA A 59 10.10 27.19 28.55
C ALA A 59 8.70 27.67 28.14
N ASP A 60 8.54 28.97 27.86
CA ASP A 60 7.24 29.57 27.53
C ASP A 60 6.64 29.14 26.22
N LYS A 61 7.46 28.73 25.25
CA LYS A 61 7.04 28.32 23.91
C LYS A 61 6.87 26.82 23.76
N LEU A 62 7.11 26.03 24.81
CA LEU A 62 7.00 24.59 24.78
C LEU A 62 5.79 24.10 25.58
N SER A 63 5.23 23.00 25.16
CA SER A 63 4.17 22.27 25.86
C SER A 63 4.71 20.92 26.32
N LEU A 64 4.33 20.51 27.53
CA LEU A 64 4.52 19.17 28.04
C LEU A 64 3.23 18.39 27.80
N CYS A 65 3.33 17.30 27.06
CA CYS A 65 2.18 16.51 26.62
C CYS A 65 2.27 15.09 27.16
N ARG A 66 1.14 14.52 27.54
CA ARG A 66 0.97 13.08 27.65
C ARG A 66 0.20 12.62 26.43
N VAL A 67 0.72 11.60 25.75
CA VAL A 67 0.12 11.05 24.54
C VAL A 67 -0.02 9.54 24.68
N ASN A 68 -1.15 9.01 24.28
CA ASN A 68 -1.40 7.58 24.21
C ASN A 68 -1.01 7.09 22.80
N ASP A 69 -0.09 6.12 22.73
CA ASP A 69 0.39 5.52 21.49
C ASP A 69 -0.26 4.15 21.18
N GLY A 70 -1.27 3.77 21.95
CA GLY A 70 -1.95 2.47 21.83
C GLY A 70 -1.32 1.37 22.69
N THR A 71 -0.08 1.56 23.16
CA THR A 71 0.58 0.63 24.10
C THR A 71 0.67 1.21 25.51
N GLY A 72 0.51 2.52 25.64
CA GLY A 72 0.57 3.23 26.93
C GLY A 72 0.68 4.74 26.74
N GLU A 73 0.91 5.43 27.84
CA GLU A 73 1.11 6.88 27.83
C GLU A 73 2.60 7.22 27.79
N ARG A 74 2.95 8.20 26.93
CA ARG A 74 4.32 8.74 26.82
C ARG A 74 4.32 10.24 27.12
N GLN A 75 5.40 10.67 27.74
CA GLN A 75 5.68 12.09 27.95
C GLN A 75 6.43 12.65 26.76
N ILE A 76 5.90 13.68 26.13
CA ILE A 76 6.47 14.33 24.94
C ILE A 76 6.55 15.84 25.18
N VAL A 77 7.67 16.44 24.83
CA VAL A 77 7.83 17.89 24.78
C VAL A 77 7.61 18.36 23.34
N CYS A 78 6.69 19.31 23.14
CA CYS A 78 6.32 19.81 21.82
C CYS A 78 6.33 21.33 21.75
N GLY A 79 6.84 21.86 20.62
CA GLY A 79 6.89 23.31 20.36
C GLY A 79 5.68 23.85 19.57
N ALA A 80 4.90 22.98 18.96
CA ALA A 80 3.73 23.41 18.18
C ALA A 80 2.61 23.96 19.05
N GLN A 81 1.78 24.84 18.47
CA GLN A 81 0.69 25.50 19.19
C GLN A 81 -0.71 25.17 18.63
N ASN A 82 -0.78 24.50 17.51
CA ASN A 82 -2.00 24.24 16.72
C ASN A 82 -2.79 23.00 17.15
N PHE A 83 -2.52 22.42 18.33
CA PHE A 83 -3.17 21.21 18.80
C PHE A 83 -3.70 21.32 20.22
N LYS A 84 -4.62 20.45 20.61
CA LYS A 84 -5.25 20.38 21.94
C LYS A 84 -5.36 18.95 22.45
N ALA A 85 -5.72 18.80 23.71
CA ALA A 85 -6.07 17.48 24.26
C ALA A 85 -7.26 16.89 23.50
N GLY A 86 -7.21 15.59 23.20
CA GLY A 86 -8.15 14.85 22.37
C GLY A 86 -7.72 14.70 20.91
N ASP A 87 -6.86 15.58 20.38
CA ASP A 87 -6.41 15.51 18.99
C ASP A 87 -5.56 14.25 18.75
N LYS A 88 -5.68 13.68 17.54
CA LYS A 88 -4.85 12.60 17.07
C LYS A 88 -3.75 13.12 16.17
N VAL A 89 -2.53 12.68 16.39
CA VAL A 89 -1.32 13.20 15.74
C VAL A 89 -0.33 12.08 15.43
N PRO A 90 0.55 12.21 14.43
CA PRO A 90 1.64 11.26 14.22
C PRO A 90 2.69 11.44 15.32
N LEU A 91 3.06 10.33 15.96
CA LEU A 91 4.12 10.22 16.95
C LEU A 91 5.23 9.33 16.39
N ILE A 92 6.46 9.87 16.29
CA ILE A 92 7.63 9.06 16.03
C ILE A 92 8.21 8.54 17.33
N LEU A 93 8.41 7.22 17.38
CA LEU A 93 8.94 6.51 18.54
C LEU A 93 10.48 6.62 18.61
N PRO A 94 11.07 6.51 19.80
CA PRO A 94 12.52 6.45 19.95
C PRO A 94 13.10 5.25 19.19
N GLY A 95 14.21 5.48 18.45
CA GLY A 95 14.84 4.50 17.57
C GLY A 95 14.40 4.59 16.11
N ALA A 96 13.27 5.23 15.82
CA ALA A 96 12.80 5.47 14.48
C ALA A 96 13.47 6.73 13.88
N SER A 97 13.45 6.80 12.54
CA SER A 97 14.09 7.88 11.80
C SER A 97 13.10 8.62 10.92
N LEU A 98 13.24 9.94 10.85
CA LEU A 98 12.52 10.78 9.91
C LEU A 98 13.15 10.68 8.52
N PRO A 99 12.35 10.87 7.44
CA PRO A 99 12.88 11.02 6.11
C PRO A 99 13.96 12.13 6.07
N PRO A 100 15.04 11.97 5.28
CA PRO A 100 16.05 13.01 5.14
C PRO A 100 15.41 14.27 4.54
N LYS A 101 15.73 15.42 5.11
CA LYS A 101 15.29 16.71 4.56
C LYS A 101 15.94 16.98 3.20
N PRO A 102 15.32 17.77 2.32
CA PRO A 102 15.93 18.16 1.07
C PRO A 102 17.32 18.75 1.31
N GLY A 103 18.36 18.07 0.80
CA GLY A 103 19.78 18.46 0.96
C GLY A 103 20.52 17.71 2.08
N GLU A 104 19.88 16.98 2.96
CA GLU A 104 20.50 16.11 3.95
C GLU A 104 20.62 14.68 3.40
N LYS A 105 21.77 14.03 3.63
CA LYS A 105 22.02 12.66 3.15
C LYS A 105 21.64 11.58 4.17
N GLU A 106 21.55 11.94 5.45
CA GLU A 106 21.31 10.99 6.54
C GLU A 106 19.94 11.24 7.19
N PRO A 107 19.20 10.17 7.53
CA PRO A 107 17.94 10.28 8.23
C PRO A 107 18.18 10.72 9.69
N PHE A 108 17.28 11.55 10.20
CA PHE A 108 17.35 12.01 11.59
C PHE A 108 16.67 11.00 12.51
N THR A 109 17.47 10.29 13.33
CA THR A 109 16.97 9.29 14.27
C THR A 109 16.55 9.92 15.60
N ILE A 110 15.31 9.65 16.02
CA ILE A 110 14.78 10.13 17.30
C ILE A 110 15.30 9.28 18.46
N LYS A 111 15.79 9.95 19.49
CA LYS A 111 16.24 9.33 20.73
C LYS A 111 15.45 9.89 21.91
N VAL A 112 15.36 9.13 22.99
CA VAL A 112 14.91 9.69 24.27
C VAL A 112 15.88 10.78 24.68
N GLY A 113 15.38 11.97 24.89
CA GLY A 113 16.23 13.14 25.20
C GLY A 113 15.60 14.08 26.21
N LYS A 114 16.44 14.91 26.84
CA LYS A 114 15.98 15.95 27.75
C LYS A 114 15.92 17.30 27.04
N ILE A 115 14.73 17.86 26.97
CA ILE A 115 14.47 19.17 26.39
C ILE A 115 14.20 20.17 27.54
N ARG A 116 15.09 21.14 27.73
CA ARG A 116 15.02 22.10 28.84
C ARG A 116 14.81 21.46 30.22
N GLY A 117 15.46 20.28 30.46
CA GLY A 117 15.42 19.55 31.73
C GLY A 117 14.28 18.54 31.86
N VAL A 118 13.36 18.46 30.92
CA VAL A 118 12.23 17.52 30.90
C VAL A 118 12.47 16.43 29.83
N GLU A 119 12.24 15.17 30.18
CA GLU A 119 12.41 14.04 29.27
C GLU A 119 11.31 13.99 28.24
N SER A 120 11.69 13.72 26.98
CA SER A 120 10.76 13.44 25.87
C SER A 120 11.03 12.06 25.30
N HIS A 121 10.00 11.21 25.26
CA HIS A 121 10.04 9.83 24.80
C HIS A 121 9.52 9.69 23.36
N GLY A 122 9.94 10.54 22.47
CA GLY A 122 9.56 10.61 21.07
C GLY A 122 9.33 12.05 20.63
N MET A 123 8.74 12.21 19.44
CA MET A 123 8.43 13.53 18.87
C MET A 123 7.12 13.51 18.12
N LEU A 124 6.27 14.52 18.31
CA LEU A 124 5.09 14.74 17.49
C LEU A 124 5.51 15.41 16.18
N CYS A 125 4.97 14.96 15.05
CA CYS A 125 5.45 15.34 13.73
C CYS A 125 4.55 16.33 13.01
N SER A 126 5.18 17.29 12.34
CA SER A 126 4.56 18.14 11.34
C SER A 126 4.53 17.46 9.97
N PRO A 127 3.68 17.92 9.02
CA PRO A 127 3.67 17.40 7.66
C PRO A 127 5.04 17.52 6.96
N GLN A 128 5.74 18.63 7.20
CA GLN A 128 7.05 18.91 6.61
C GLN A 128 8.13 17.92 7.09
N GLU A 129 8.11 17.56 8.38
CA GLU A 129 9.04 16.56 8.93
C GLU A 129 8.76 15.17 8.37
N LEU A 130 7.51 14.90 8.03
CA LEU A 130 7.09 13.65 7.39
C LEU A 130 7.30 13.64 5.87
N GLY A 131 7.78 14.72 5.26
CA GLY A 131 7.92 14.86 3.81
C GLY A 131 6.58 14.84 3.06
N LEU A 132 5.50 15.23 3.73
CA LEU A 132 4.18 15.35 3.12
C LEU A 132 4.03 16.71 2.42
N PRO A 133 3.21 16.79 1.35
CA PRO A 133 3.04 18.02 0.57
C PRO A 133 2.25 19.12 1.30
N ASP A 134 1.62 18.78 2.41
CA ASP A 134 0.79 19.72 3.18
C ASP A 134 1.67 20.81 3.84
N GLN A 135 1.33 22.08 3.59
CA GLN A 135 2.00 23.23 4.20
C GLN A 135 1.17 23.74 5.39
N ILE A 136 1.25 23.03 6.52
CA ILE A 136 0.59 23.41 7.77
C ILE A 136 1.68 23.86 8.74
N ASP A 137 1.54 25.04 9.33
CA ASP A 137 2.40 25.48 10.43
C ASP A 137 1.98 24.76 11.72
N GLY A 138 2.84 23.85 12.20
CA GLY A 138 2.61 23.04 13.39
C GLY A 138 2.41 21.55 13.10
N LEU A 139 1.73 20.84 14.02
CA LEU A 139 1.50 19.40 13.92
C LEU A 139 0.47 19.02 12.84
N LEU A 140 0.64 17.84 12.27
CA LEU A 140 -0.39 17.22 11.46
C LEU A 140 -1.51 16.68 12.37
N ILE A 141 -2.70 17.30 12.30
CA ILE A 141 -3.88 16.81 13.01
C ILE A 141 -4.58 15.80 12.14
N LEU A 142 -4.74 14.58 12.66
CA LEU A 142 -5.37 13.46 11.96
C LEU A 142 -6.89 13.52 12.13
N ARG A 143 -7.61 12.77 11.27
CA ARG A 143 -9.07 12.67 11.36
C ARG A 143 -9.48 11.92 12.63
N GLU A 144 -10.68 12.17 13.09
CA GLU A 144 -11.23 11.54 14.30
C GLU A 144 -11.37 10.01 14.19
N ASP A 145 -11.54 9.48 12.98
CA ASP A 145 -11.64 8.04 12.71
C ASP A 145 -10.30 7.29 12.75
N ALA A 146 -9.16 8.01 12.83
CA ALA A 146 -7.84 7.38 12.96
C ALA A 146 -7.76 6.51 14.23
N LYS A 147 -7.22 5.29 14.11
CA LYS A 147 -7.11 4.36 15.25
C LYS A 147 -5.81 4.63 16.00
N VAL A 148 -5.89 4.89 17.29
CA VAL A 148 -4.70 5.06 18.15
C VAL A 148 -3.89 3.76 18.17
N GLY A 149 -2.57 3.89 18.02
CA GLY A 149 -1.64 2.77 17.97
C GLY A 149 -1.44 2.17 16.57
N GLN A 150 -2.27 2.52 15.56
CA GLN A 150 -2.03 2.01 14.21
C GLN A 150 -0.76 2.63 13.60
N PRO A 151 -0.01 1.90 12.77
CA PRO A 151 1.10 2.45 12.01
C PRO A 151 0.64 3.63 11.15
N PHE A 152 1.41 4.72 11.16
CA PHE A 152 1.04 5.93 10.41
C PHE A 152 1.01 5.68 8.88
N ALA A 153 1.88 4.79 8.38
CA ALA A 153 1.84 4.35 6.99
C ALA A 153 0.48 3.73 6.62
N GLU A 154 -0.07 2.89 7.50
CA GLU A 154 -1.39 2.27 7.32
C GLU A 154 -2.52 3.32 7.32
N TYR A 155 -2.45 4.30 8.22
CA TYR A 155 -3.39 5.42 8.22
C TYR A 155 -3.40 6.20 6.89
N LEU A 156 -2.22 6.37 6.27
CA LEU A 156 -2.10 7.00 4.95
C LEU A 156 -2.52 6.09 3.80
N GLY A 157 -2.91 4.83 4.06
CA GLY A 157 -3.17 3.83 3.03
C GLY A 157 -1.92 3.42 2.25
N ARG A 158 -0.74 3.63 2.84
CA ARG A 158 0.53 3.14 2.30
C ARG A 158 0.84 1.80 2.96
N SER A 159 1.23 0.81 2.18
CA SER A 159 1.70 -0.44 2.76
C SER A 159 3.02 -0.21 3.51
N GLY A 160 3.19 -0.93 4.61
CA GLY A 160 4.42 -0.89 5.40
C GLY A 160 5.66 -1.31 4.61
N SER A 161 6.71 -1.75 5.31
CA SER A 161 7.90 -2.35 4.67
C SER A 161 7.50 -3.47 3.73
N ASP A 162 8.16 -3.54 2.59
CA ASP A 162 7.92 -4.55 1.56
C ASP A 162 9.24 -4.99 0.93
N VAL A 163 9.24 -6.08 0.22
CA VAL A 163 10.40 -6.53 -0.55
C VAL A 163 9.96 -6.75 -1.99
N VAL A 164 10.62 -6.07 -2.92
CA VAL A 164 10.40 -6.22 -4.35
C VAL A 164 11.40 -7.21 -4.89
N TYR A 165 10.91 -8.20 -5.60
CA TYR A 165 11.70 -9.18 -6.35
C TYR A 165 11.63 -8.83 -7.83
N ASP A 166 12.76 -8.74 -8.50
CA ASP A 166 12.86 -8.68 -9.94
C ASP A 166 13.16 -10.07 -10.46
N LEU A 167 12.21 -10.65 -11.22
CA LEU A 167 12.25 -12.03 -11.65
C LEU A 167 12.45 -12.10 -13.16
N GLU A 168 13.40 -12.92 -13.61
CA GLU A 168 13.50 -13.28 -15.01
C GLU A 168 12.46 -14.38 -15.31
N VAL A 169 11.57 -14.10 -16.25
CA VAL A 169 10.57 -15.04 -16.73
C VAL A 169 10.97 -15.53 -18.09
N THR A 170 11.28 -16.82 -18.18
CA THR A 170 11.70 -17.47 -19.43
C THR A 170 10.53 -17.61 -20.42
N PRO A 171 10.78 -17.59 -21.74
CA PRO A 171 9.71 -17.63 -22.75
C PRO A 171 8.81 -18.87 -22.71
N ASN A 172 9.27 -19.96 -22.13
CA ASN A 172 8.50 -21.20 -21.94
C ASN A 172 7.54 -21.16 -20.73
N ARG A 173 7.61 -20.12 -19.89
CA ARG A 173 6.76 -19.94 -18.71
C ARG A 173 6.00 -18.60 -18.73
N PRO A 174 5.20 -18.34 -19.80
CA PRO A 174 4.44 -17.09 -19.88
C PRO A 174 3.41 -16.94 -18.75
N ASP A 175 3.00 -18.04 -18.13
CA ASP A 175 2.12 -18.11 -16.98
C ASP A 175 2.68 -17.39 -15.74
N LEU A 176 3.99 -17.16 -15.67
CA LEU A 176 4.67 -16.47 -14.58
C LEU A 176 4.79 -14.95 -14.79
N ASN A 177 4.26 -14.41 -15.89
CA ASN A 177 4.19 -12.97 -16.11
C ASN A 177 3.06 -12.30 -15.32
N SER A 178 2.54 -12.95 -14.29
CA SER A 178 1.51 -12.41 -13.40
C SER A 178 1.78 -12.76 -11.93
N VAL A 179 1.28 -11.92 -11.03
CA VAL A 179 1.39 -12.15 -9.58
C VAL A 179 0.69 -13.45 -9.17
N ILE A 180 -0.49 -13.72 -9.71
CA ILE A 180 -1.24 -14.95 -9.45
C ILE A 180 -0.48 -16.17 -9.99
N GLY A 181 0.18 -16.06 -11.15
CA GLY A 181 1.00 -17.13 -11.71
C GLY A 181 2.15 -17.50 -10.78
N ILE A 182 2.90 -16.50 -10.29
CA ILE A 182 3.98 -16.70 -9.31
C ILE A 182 3.43 -17.25 -7.99
N ALA A 183 2.32 -16.71 -7.51
CA ALA A 183 1.68 -17.19 -6.27
C ALA A 183 1.21 -18.65 -6.38
N ARG A 184 0.85 -19.12 -7.58
CA ARG A 184 0.49 -20.53 -7.85
C ARG A 184 1.68 -21.45 -7.64
N GLU A 185 2.88 -21.05 -8.08
CA GLU A 185 4.12 -21.82 -7.83
C GLU A 185 4.44 -21.86 -6.32
N VAL A 186 4.32 -20.72 -5.64
CA VAL A 186 4.51 -20.67 -4.18
C VAL A 186 3.50 -21.57 -3.47
N ALA A 187 2.24 -21.57 -3.90
CA ALA A 187 1.19 -22.44 -3.35
C ALA A 187 1.51 -23.92 -3.54
N ALA A 188 2.04 -24.29 -4.72
CA ALA A 188 2.43 -25.67 -5.02
C ALA A 188 3.56 -26.18 -4.09
N VAL A 189 4.55 -25.33 -3.80
CA VAL A 189 5.67 -25.70 -2.92
C VAL A 189 5.28 -25.72 -1.45
N THR A 190 4.44 -24.77 -1.03
CA THR A 190 3.98 -24.71 0.38
C THR A 190 2.91 -25.74 0.70
N GLY A 191 2.20 -26.25 -0.31
CA GLY A 191 0.99 -27.05 -0.13
C GLY A 191 -0.22 -26.25 0.38
N ASN A 192 -0.10 -24.92 0.46
CA ASN A 192 -1.16 -24.04 0.91
C ASN A 192 -2.14 -23.69 -0.21
N ALA A 193 -3.38 -23.36 0.16
CA ALA A 193 -4.40 -23.00 -0.82
C ALA A 193 -4.10 -21.65 -1.48
N LEU A 194 -4.24 -21.59 -2.81
CA LEU A 194 -4.21 -20.35 -3.55
C LEU A 194 -5.53 -19.59 -3.36
N LYS A 195 -5.45 -18.37 -2.86
CA LYS A 195 -6.59 -17.48 -2.61
C LYS A 195 -6.84 -16.60 -3.83
N ILE A 196 -7.56 -17.12 -4.82
CA ILE A 196 -7.96 -16.30 -5.96
C ILE A 196 -9.14 -15.40 -5.55
N PRO A 197 -9.11 -14.09 -5.88
CA PRO A 197 -10.22 -13.20 -5.60
C PRO A 197 -11.53 -13.76 -6.19
N ASN A 198 -12.55 -13.89 -5.36
CA ASN A 198 -13.87 -14.26 -5.88
C ASN A 198 -14.43 -13.08 -6.66
N VAL A 199 -14.37 -13.18 -7.98
CA VAL A 199 -14.98 -12.20 -8.87
C VAL A 199 -16.43 -12.61 -9.07
N ASP A 200 -17.29 -12.34 -8.10
CA ASP A 200 -18.73 -12.41 -8.29
C ASP A 200 -19.14 -11.31 -9.27
N LEU A 201 -19.07 -11.67 -10.54
CA LEU A 201 -19.63 -10.87 -11.60
C LEU A 201 -21.16 -10.97 -11.49
N VAL A 202 -21.75 -10.18 -10.58
CA VAL A 202 -23.19 -10.04 -10.46
C VAL A 202 -23.74 -9.68 -11.84
N GLY A 203 -24.38 -10.64 -12.49
CA GLY A 203 -24.99 -10.50 -13.81
C GLY A 203 -24.31 -11.18 -15.00
N LEU A 204 -23.19 -11.90 -14.80
CA LEU A 204 -22.62 -12.75 -15.84
C LEU A 204 -22.63 -14.22 -15.39
N ARG A 205 -23.73 -14.92 -15.62
CA ARG A 205 -23.65 -16.35 -15.80
C ARG A 205 -22.95 -16.58 -17.15
N CYS A 206 -21.64 -16.87 -17.12
CA CYS A 206 -21.03 -17.61 -18.18
C CYS A 206 -21.65 -19.03 -18.10
N SER A 207 -22.76 -19.25 -18.74
CA SER A 207 -23.16 -20.62 -19.13
C SER A 207 -21.99 -21.22 -19.91
N ALA A 208 -21.67 -22.47 -19.58
CA ALA A 208 -20.67 -23.27 -20.28
C ALA A 208 -20.66 -23.02 -21.78
N ALA A 209 -19.49 -23.11 -22.41
CA ALA A 209 -19.28 -22.84 -23.82
C ALA A 209 -20.48 -23.27 -24.65
N PRO A 210 -21.13 -22.36 -25.38
CA PRO A 210 -22.28 -22.73 -26.21
C PRO A 210 -21.80 -23.67 -27.28
N SER A 211 -22.51 -24.79 -27.42
CA SER A 211 -22.38 -25.62 -28.63
C SER A 211 -22.60 -24.72 -29.85
N SER A 212 -21.94 -24.99 -30.94
CA SER A 212 -21.82 -24.18 -32.15
C SER A 212 -23.14 -23.69 -32.80
N LYS A 213 -24.30 -23.97 -32.20
CA LYS A 213 -25.62 -23.51 -32.65
C LYS A 213 -26.20 -22.32 -31.87
N ASP A 214 -25.62 -21.97 -30.73
CA ASP A 214 -26.13 -20.89 -29.85
C ASP A 214 -25.39 -19.54 -29.98
N ALA A 215 -24.52 -19.41 -30.96
CA ALA A 215 -23.75 -18.21 -31.24
C ALA A 215 -24.57 -16.97 -31.64
N GLN A 216 -25.90 -17.09 -31.74
CA GLN A 216 -26.79 -16.00 -32.18
C GLN A 216 -27.66 -15.38 -31.07
N GLN A 217 -27.63 -15.86 -29.84
CA GLN A 217 -28.38 -15.19 -28.77
C GLN A 217 -27.58 -14.01 -28.21
N ARG A 218 -27.79 -12.87 -28.81
CA ARG A 218 -27.35 -11.56 -28.32
C ARG A 218 -28.08 -11.27 -27.01
N VAL A 219 -27.33 -11.25 -25.86
CA VAL A 219 -27.82 -10.56 -24.69
C VAL A 219 -27.72 -9.05 -24.97
N PRO A 220 -28.83 -8.30 -24.92
CA PRO A 220 -28.79 -6.85 -25.19
C PRO A 220 -27.99 -6.14 -24.10
N THR A 221 -26.73 -5.89 -24.35
CA THR A 221 -25.91 -4.97 -23.58
C THR A 221 -26.42 -3.56 -23.85
N SER A 222 -27.23 -3.06 -22.98
CA SER A 222 -27.85 -1.75 -22.92
C SER A 222 -28.02 -0.99 -24.27
N LYS A 223 -29.04 -0.18 -24.38
CA LYS A 223 -29.31 0.73 -25.53
C LYS A 223 -28.19 1.71 -25.89
N LEU A 224 -27.03 1.62 -25.21
CA LEU A 224 -25.95 2.60 -25.31
C LEU A 224 -24.77 2.13 -26.18
N VAL A 225 -24.53 0.82 -26.26
CA VAL A 225 -23.40 0.26 -27.03
C VAL A 225 -23.85 -1.03 -27.69
N SER A 226 -23.55 -1.15 -28.96
CA SER A 226 -23.69 -2.40 -29.72
C SER A 226 -22.33 -2.85 -30.20
N VAL A 227 -22.07 -4.16 -30.12
CA VAL A 227 -20.85 -4.77 -30.66
C VAL A 227 -21.24 -5.63 -31.82
N ARG A 228 -20.61 -5.40 -32.97
CA ARG A 228 -20.74 -6.24 -34.17
C ARG A 228 -19.37 -6.77 -34.53
N ILE A 229 -19.24 -8.07 -34.61
CA ILE A 229 -18.03 -8.72 -35.11
C ILE A 229 -18.20 -8.84 -36.64
N GLU A 230 -17.31 -8.20 -37.40
CA GLU A 230 -17.32 -8.22 -38.84
C GLU A 230 -16.63 -9.45 -39.42
N ASP A 231 -15.56 -9.88 -38.74
CA ASP A 231 -14.80 -11.07 -39.08
C ASP A 231 -14.81 -12.05 -37.89
N ALA A 232 -15.66 -13.07 -37.98
CA ALA A 232 -15.81 -14.07 -36.94
C ALA A 232 -14.70 -15.14 -36.95
N GLU A 233 -13.93 -15.24 -38.02
CA GLU A 233 -12.79 -16.16 -38.10
C GLU A 233 -11.58 -15.60 -37.37
N LEU A 234 -11.25 -14.33 -37.61
CA LEU A 234 -10.14 -13.65 -36.96
C LEU A 234 -10.47 -13.17 -35.55
N CYS A 235 -11.75 -12.83 -35.28
CA CYS A 235 -12.23 -12.43 -33.97
C CYS A 235 -13.46 -13.23 -33.55
N PRO A 236 -13.29 -14.47 -33.09
CA PRO A 236 -14.44 -15.37 -32.81
C PRO A 236 -15.26 -14.90 -31.60
N ARG A 237 -14.69 -14.04 -30.74
CA ARG A 237 -15.38 -13.53 -29.56
C ARG A 237 -14.87 -12.15 -29.17
N TYR A 238 -15.77 -11.22 -28.92
CA TYR A 238 -15.50 -9.92 -28.33
C TYR A 238 -16.45 -9.66 -27.15
N THR A 239 -15.93 -9.18 -26.04
CA THR A 239 -16.74 -8.84 -24.87
C THR A 239 -16.57 -7.36 -24.56
N ALA A 240 -17.68 -6.70 -24.23
CA ALA A 240 -17.67 -5.30 -23.82
C ALA A 240 -18.57 -5.09 -22.59
N ARG A 241 -18.15 -4.21 -21.71
CA ARG A 241 -18.91 -3.78 -20.54
C ARG A 241 -18.95 -2.26 -20.49
N VAL A 242 -20.14 -1.70 -20.29
CA VAL A 242 -20.32 -0.26 -20.10
C VAL A 242 -20.35 0.07 -18.62
N ILE A 243 -19.45 0.93 -18.19
CA ILE A 243 -19.38 1.45 -16.82
C ILE A 243 -19.76 2.92 -16.88
N LYS A 244 -20.76 3.33 -16.07
CA LYS A 244 -21.27 4.71 -16.03
C LYS A 244 -20.89 5.40 -14.74
N GLY A 245 -20.83 6.73 -14.77
CA GLY A 245 -20.59 7.55 -13.59
C GLY A 245 -19.15 7.52 -13.10
N VAL A 246 -18.21 7.03 -13.92
CA VAL A 246 -16.79 7.04 -13.59
C VAL A 246 -16.29 8.49 -13.52
N LYS A 247 -15.69 8.85 -12.40
CA LYS A 247 -14.97 10.12 -12.25
C LYS A 247 -13.48 9.82 -12.38
N ILE A 248 -12.84 10.38 -13.41
CA ILE A 248 -11.39 10.26 -13.59
C ILE A 248 -10.72 11.13 -12.54
N GLY A 249 -9.76 10.55 -11.83
CA GLY A 249 -9.02 11.23 -10.77
C GLY A 249 -7.78 10.44 -10.36
N PRO A 250 -7.05 10.90 -9.32
CA PRO A 250 -5.94 10.15 -8.76
C PRO A 250 -6.40 8.78 -8.24
N SER A 251 -5.55 7.79 -8.39
CA SER A 251 -5.79 6.46 -7.83
C SER A 251 -5.80 6.48 -6.29
N PRO A 252 -6.55 5.56 -5.65
CA PRO A 252 -6.41 5.35 -4.21
C PRO A 252 -4.96 5.07 -3.82
N ALA A 253 -4.55 5.49 -2.63
CA ALA A 253 -3.18 5.40 -2.18
C ALA A 253 -2.61 3.97 -2.28
N TRP A 254 -3.40 2.95 -1.90
CA TRP A 254 -2.98 1.55 -1.96
C TRP A 254 -2.64 1.07 -3.38
N LEU A 255 -3.45 1.48 -4.38
CA LEU A 255 -3.25 1.07 -5.78
C LEU A 255 -2.01 1.73 -6.36
N ARG A 256 -1.85 3.03 -6.09
CA ARG A 256 -0.67 3.79 -6.49
C ARG A 256 0.61 3.21 -5.88
N ASP A 257 0.60 2.96 -4.57
CA ASP A 257 1.74 2.41 -3.84
C ASP A 257 2.16 1.02 -4.38
N MET A 258 1.19 0.15 -4.69
CA MET A 258 1.48 -1.16 -5.27
C MET A 258 2.14 -1.06 -6.65
N LEU A 259 1.61 -0.22 -7.53
CA LEU A 259 2.14 -0.03 -8.88
C LEU A 259 3.53 0.63 -8.86
N GLU A 260 3.70 1.68 -8.05
CA GLU A 260 4.98 2.39 -7.93
C GLU A 260 6.10 1.48 -7.40
N LYS A 261 5.80 0.58 -6.46
CA LYS A 261 6.77 -0.41 -5.95
C LYS A 261 7.30 -1.33 -7.05
N VAL A 262 6.48 -1.70 -8.00
CA VAL A 262 6.91 -2.55 -9.14
C VAL A 262 7.37 -1.74 -10.34
N GLY A 263 7.53 -0.41 -10.19
CA GLY A 263 8.12 0.47 -11.19
C GLY A 263 7.13 1.06 -12.19
N ILE A 264 5.81 0.91 -11.96
CA ILE A 264 4.77 1.49 -12.82
C ILE A 264 4.34 2.84 -12.22
N ARG A 265 4.52 3.92 -12.97
CA ARG A 265 4.07 5.24 -12.59
C ARG A 265 2.54 5.31 -12.58
N SER A 266 1.96 5.75 -11.47
CA SER A 266 0.52 6.06 -11.40
C SER A 266 0.16 7.25 -12.29
N ILE A 267 -0.94 7.13 -13.03
CA ILE A 267 -1.44 8.14 -13.97
C ILE A 267 -2.83 8.61 -13.56
N SER A 268 -3.80 7.68 -13.50
CA SER A 268 -5.16 7.93 -13.08
C SER A 268 -5.83 6.62 -12.66
N ASN A 269 -6.90 6.72 -11.89
CA ASN A 269 -7.63 5.55 -11.38
C ASN A 269 -8.07 4.57 -12.49
N VAL A 270 -8.41 5.05 -13.69
CA VAL A 270 -8.82 4.19 -14.81
C VAL A 270 -7.61 3.47 -15.41
N VAL A 271 -6.51 4.17 -15.67
CA VAL A 271 -5.29 3.59 -16.23
C VAL A 271 -4.63 2.64 -15.23
N ASP A 272 -4.60 3.02 -13.97
CA ASP A 272 -3.91 2.26 -12.94
C ASP A 272 -4.63 0.93 -12.64
N VAL A 273 -5.96 0.90 -12.70
CA VAL A 273 -6.73 -0.36 -12.59
C VAL A 273 -6.37 -1.32 -13.71
N THR A 274 -6.20 -0.84 -14.94
CA THR A 274 -5.81 -1.71 -16.06
C THR A 274 -4.38 -2.25 -15.90
N ASN A 275 -3.45 -1.41 -15.44
CA ASN A 275 -2.09 -1.83 -15.13
C ASN A 275 -2.04 -2.84 -13.98
N TYR A 276 -2.84 -2.62 -12.94
CA TYR A 276 -2.94 -3.53 -11.81
C TYR A 276 -3.44 -4.91 -12.25
N VAL A 277 -4.55 -4.97 -12.98
CA VAL A 277 -5.13 -6.24 -13.46
C VAL A 277 -4.18 -6.96 -14.42
N MET A 278 -3.48 -6.24 -15.30
CA MET A 278 -2.48 -6.81 -16.20
C MET A 278 -1.33 -7.49 -15.44
N LEU A 279 -0.87 -6.89 -14.33
CA LEU A 279 0.18 -7.50 -13.50
C LEU A 279 -0.35 -8.64 -12.61
N GLU A 280 -1.60 -8.54 -12.19
CA GLU A 280 -2.24 -9.51 -11.30
C GLU A 280 -2.51 -10.84 -12.01
N THR A 281 -3.06 -10.80 -13.27
CA THR A 281 -3.63 -11.94 -14.00
C THR A 281 -2.86 -12.30 -15.25
#